data_2d44cda0bf52598264c8f9619c494205
#
_entry.id   2d44cda0bf52598264c8f9619c494205
#
_cell.length_a   1.000
_cell.length_b   1.000
_cell.length_c   1.000
_cell.angle_alpha   90.00
_cell.angle_beta   90.00
_cell.angle_gamma   90.00
#
_symmetry.space_group_name_H-M   'P 1'
#
loop_
_entity.id
_entity.type
_entity.pdbx_description
1 polymer ?
#
loop_
_entity_poly.entity_id
_entity_poly.type
_entity_poly.pdbx_seq_one_letter_code
_entity_poly.pdbx_strand_id
1 'polypeptide(L)' 'MSKKIDFNKGLVDMSAEDLKARIQEDELRLKKLEFAHAISPLENPMSIRDLRKDVARLKTELRKRELA' A
#
# COMPACT_ATOMS: atom_id res chain seq x y z
N MET A 1 -9.47 5.85 -14.79
CA MET A 1 -8.80 5.82 -15.06
C MET A 1 -7.53 5.88 -14.55
N SER A 2 -6.92 6.69 -14.52
CA SER A 2 -5.55 6.78 -14.39
C SER A 2 -4.99 6.63 -13.01
N LYS A 3 -5.76 6.40 -11.99
CA LYS A 3 -5.24 6.24 -10.64
C LYS A 3 -4.19 5.13 -10.53
N LYS A 4 -4.42 4.00 -11.19
CA LYS A 4 -3.46 2.90 -11.15
C LYS A 4 -2.19 3.25 -11.91
N ILE A 5 -2.33 3.92 -13.03
CA ILE A 5 -1.18 4.34 -13.83
C ILE A 5 -0.36 5.37 -13.08
N ASP A 6 -1.03 6.34 -12.46
CA ASP A 6 -0.36 7.38 -11.69
C ASP A 6 0.36 6.79 -10.49
N PHE A 7 -0.25 5.81 -9.81
CA PHE A 7 0.36 5.14 -8.68
C PHE A 7 1.63 4.42 -9.11
N ASN A 8 1.58 3.69 -10.22
CA ASN A 8 2.75 2.96 -10.72
C ASN A 8 3.87 3.89 -11.13
N LYS A 9 3.53 5.02 -11.74
CA LYS A 9 4.53 6.02 -12.09
C LYS A 9 5.21 6.57 -10.85
N GLY A 10 4.42 6.88 -9.82
CA GLY A 10 4.97 7.36 -8.57
C GLY A 10 5.93 6.36 -7.95
N LEU A 11 5.60 5.06 -8.03
CA LEU A 11 6.46 4.03 -7.50
C LEU A 11 7.80 3.96 -8.22
N VAL A 12 7.77 4.08 -9.53
CA VAL A 12 9.00 4.02 -10.32
C VAL A 12 9.95 5.17 -9.97
N ASP A 13 9.39 6.33 -9.66
CA ASP A 13 10.18 7.50 -9.34
C ASP A 13 10.66 7.56 -7.89
N MET A 14 10.12 6.72 -7.02
CA MET A 14 10.50 6.74 -5.62
C MET A 14 11.82 6.00 -5.38
N SER A 15 12.60 6.51 -4.43
CA SER A 15 13.82 5.82 -4.02
C SER A 15 13.47 4.60 -3.18
N ALA A 16 14.43 3.69 -3.00
CA ALA A 16 14.22 2.50 -2.18
C ALA A 16 13.87 2.86 -0.74
N GLU A 17 14.50 3.91 -0.20
CA GLU A 17 14.23 4.35 1.16
C GLU A 17 12.82 4.91 1.28
N ASP A 18 12.39 5.68 0.29
CA ASP A 18 11.03 6.21 0.27
C ASP A 18 10.00 5.10 0.18
N LEU A 19 10.29 4.08 -0.62
CA LEU A 19 9.42 2.92 -0.72
C LEU A 19 9.27 2.21 0.61
N LYS A 20 10.38 2.00 1.32
CA LYS A 20 10.34 1.36 2.62
C LYS A 20 9.53 2.15 3.63
N ALA A 21 9.72 3.46 3.65
CA ALA A 21 8.99 4.33 4.55
C ALA A 21 7.49 4.27 4.25
N ARG A 22 7.14 4.32 2.97
CA ARG A 22 5.74 4.28 2.57
C ARG A 22 5.09 2.95 2.91
N ILE A 23 5.83 1.85 2.72
CA ILE A 23 5.33 0.52 3.07
C ILE A 23 5.02 0.47 4.56
N GLN A 24 5.90 0.97 5.40
CA GLN A 24 5.68 0.97 6.84
C GLN A 24 4.47 1.80 7.23
N GLU A 25 4.32 2.98 6.63
CA GLU A 25 3.17 3.83 6.88
C GLU A 25 1.87 3.15 6.48
N ASP A 26 1.86 2.57 5.29
CA ASP A 26 0.64 1.96 4.76
C ASP A 26 0.30 0.68 5.51
N GLU A 27 1.31 -0.08 5.93
CA GLU A 27 1.06 -1.27 6.75
C GLU A 27 0.45 -0.89 8.10
N LEU A 28 0.94 0.18 8.70
CA LEU A 28 0.39 0.66 9.94
C LEU A 28 -1.05 1.12 9.76
N ARG A 29 -1.31 1.85 8.69
CA ARG A 29 -2.67 2.30 8.37
C ARG A 29 -3.59 1.12 8.14
N LEU A 30 -3.11 0.11 7.44
CA LEU A 30 -3.89 -1.10 7.18
C LEU A 30 -4.26 -1.80 8.47
N LYS A 31 -3.31 -1.94 9.40
CA LYS A 31 -3.59 -2.54 10.69
C LYS A 31 -4.64 -1.78 11.46
N LYS A 32 -4.57 -0.45 11.45
CA LYS A 32 -5.56 0.38 12.12
C LYS A 32 -6.95 0.19 11.53
N LEU A 33 -7.03 0.13 10.20
CA LEU A 33 -8.30 -0.07 9.52
C LEU A 33 -8.87 -1.46 9.80
N GLU A 34 -8.01 -2.48 9.78
CA GLU A 34 -8.44 -3.84 10.08
C GLU A 34 -8.95 -3.94 11.51
N PHE A 35 -8.27 -3.29 12.43
CA PHE A 35 -8.70 -3.28 13.83
C PHE A 35 -10.05 -2.58 14.00
N ALA A 36 -10.19 -1.43 13.37
CA ALA A 36 -11.46 -0.69 13.42
C ALA A 36 -12.60 -1.50 12.81
N HIS A 37 -12.33 -2.20 11.72
CA HIS A 37 -13.34 -3.04 11.07
C HIS A 37 -13.74 -4.22 11.95
N ALA A 38 -12.79 -4.76 12.69
CA ALA A 38 -13.10 -5.87 13.62
C ALA A 38 -14.01 -5.41 14.76
N ILE A 39 -13.84 -4.16 15.21
CA ILE A 39 -14.66 -3.61 16.27
C ILE A 39 -16.04 -3.21 15.75
N SER A 40 -16.08 -2.64 14.56
CA SER A 40 -17.31 -2.15 13.96
C SER A 40 -17.44 -2.63 12.51
N PRO A 41 -17.90 -3.86 12.30
CA PRO A 41 -17.94 -4.46 10.96
C PRO A 41 -19.01 -3.90 10.04
N LEU A 42 -19.67 -2.83 10.41
CA LEU A 42 -20.71 -2.22 9.58
C LEU A 42 -20.14 -1.47 8.39
N GLU A 43 -18.85 -1.12 8.47
CA GLU A 43 -18.20 -0.37 7.42
C GLU A 43 -17.85 -1.25 6.24
N ASN A 44 -17.85 -0.65 5.05
CA ASN A 44 -17.47 -1.35 3.85
C ASN A 44 -15.95 -1.58 3.83
N PRO A 45 -15.47 -2.81 3.65
CA PRO A 45 -14.03 -3.10 3.67
C PRO A 45 -13.27 -2.74 2.39
N MET A 46 -13.90 -2.01 1.48
CA MET A 46 -13.24 -1.64 0.21
C MET A 46 -11.92 -0.92 0.43
N SER A 47 -11.89 -0.01 1.41
CA SER A 47 -10.66 0.72 1.72
C SER A 47 -9.54 -0.21 2.14
N ILE A 48 -9.88 -1.24 2.90
CA ILE A 48 -8.91 -2.22 3.36
C ILE A 48 -8.35 -3.00 2.18
N ARG A 49 -9.21 -3.42 1.26
CA ARG A 49 -8.78 -4.15 0.07
C ARG A 49 -7.86 -3.30 -0.80
N ASP A 50 -8.24 -2.05 -1.02
CA ASP A 50 -7.45 -1.15 -1.85
C ASP A 50 -6.08 -0.91 -1.22
N LEU A 51 -6.05 -0.71 0.08
CA LEU A 51 -4.80 -0.48 0.79
C LEU A 51 -3.90 -1.72 0.76
N ARG A 52 -4.48 -2.90 0.88
CA ARG A 52 -3.73 -4.15 0.75
C ARG A 52 -3.08 -4.28 -0.62
N LYS A 53 -3.81 -3.92 -1.66
CA LYS A 53 -3.27 -3.94 -3.02
C LYS A 53 -2.14 -2.95 -3.18
N ASP A 54 -2.29 -1.77 -2.61
CA ASP A 54 -1.26 -0.75 -2.67
C ASP A 54 0.00 -1.20 -1.96
N VAL A 55 -0.14 -1.79 -0.77
CA VAL A 55 0.99 -2.31 -0.01
C VAL A 55 1.69 -3.42 -0.81
N ALA A 56 0.92 -4.31 -1.43
CA ALA A 56 1.49 -5.38 -2.23
C ALA A 56 2.29 -4.85 -3.40
N ARG A 57 1.78 -3.81 -4.07
CA ARG A 57 2.49 -3.18 -5.18
C ARG A 57 3.78 -2.51 -4.72
N LEU A 58 3.74 -1.85 -3.59
CA LEU A 58 4.92 -1.21 -3.03
C LEU A 58 5.98 -2.25 -2.70
N LYS A 59 5.58 -3.35 -2.09
CA LYS A 59 6.50 -4.43 -1.75
C LYS A 59 7.09 -5.07 -3.01
N THR A 60 6.27 -5.24 -4.03
CA THR A 60 6.72 -5.81 -5.30
C THR A 60 7.79 -4.92 -5.95
N GLU A 61 7.55 -3.63 -5.96
CA GLU A 61 8.50 -2.69 -6.54
C GLU A 61 9.82 -2.70 -5.78
N LEU A 62 9.76 -2.70 -4.45
CA LEU A 62 10.96 -2.75 -3.63
C LEU A 62 11.74 -4.03 -3.88
N ARG A 63 11.04 -5.16 -3.95
CA ARG A 63 11.67 -6.44 -4.21
C ARG A 63 12.38 -6.48 -5.55
N LYS A 64 11.75 -5.91 -6.58
CA LYS A 64 12.38 -5.81 -7.88
C LYS A 64 13.70 -5.08 -7.82
N ARG A 65 13.74 -3.99 -7.08
CA ARG A 65 14.96 -3.19 -6.96
C ARG A 65 16.03 -3.93 -6.19
N GLU A 66 15.64 -4.70 -5.18
CA GLU A 66 16.60 -5.47 -4.40
C GLU A 66 17.19 -6.61 -5.19
N LEU A 67 16.43 -7.15 -6.14
CA LEU A 67 16.89 -8.25 -6.97
C LEU A 67 17.66 -7.80 -8.21
N ALA A 68 17.54 -6.55 -8.56
CA ALA A 68 18.17 -6.00 -9.77
C ALA A 68 19.67 -5.86 -9.64
#